data_2b521730e729c24ecb4d2e1fa91b9efa
#
_entry.id   2b521730e729c24ecb4d2e1fa91b9efa
#
_cell.length_a   1.000
_cell.length_b   1.000
_cell.length_c   1.000
_cell.angle_alpha   90.00
_cell.angle_beta   90.00
_cell.angle_gamma   90.00
#
_symmetry.space_group_name_H-M   'P 1'
#
loop_
_entity.id
_entity.type
_entity.pdbx_description
1 polymer ?
#
loop_
_entity_poly.entity_id
_entity_poly.type
_entity_poly.pdbx_seq_one_letter_code
_entity_poly.pdbx_strand_id
1 'polypeptide(L)'
;KQFPILTIACGPTNSIRGASYLAGLKDAVVLDVGGTTSDIGVLVDGFPRESSLAVDVGGVRTNFRMPDIVSIGVGGGSLVREQPDGFVTVGPDSVGYRITQEALVFGGTQLTTTDIAVRLGHAQVGDPSKVAHLDQAFAEKVYQKIGELVSEAIDRMKTSSADVTVVLVGGGSIIIPE
;
A
#
# COMPACT_ATOMS: atom_id res chain seq x y z
N LYS A 1 12.57 15.43 22.83
CA LYS A 1 11.62 16.23 22.03
C LYS A 1 10.69 16.95 23.00
N GLN A 2 10.48 18.26 22.83
CA GLN A 2 9.62 19.05 23.73
C GLN A 2 8.13 18.78 23.52
N PHE A 3 7.74 18.41 22.30
CA PHE A 3 6.35 18.19 21.91
C PHE A 3 6.20 16.90 21.09
N PRO A 4 6.21 15.72 21.72
CA PRO A 4 6.13 14.45 21.00
C PRO A 4 4.80 14.27 20.24
N ILE A 5 3.75 14.94 20.68
CA ILE A 5 2.43 14.92 20.05
C ILE A 5 2.46 15.39 18.58
N LEU A 6 3.38 16.28 18.22
CA LEU A 6 3.56 16.77 16.85
C LEU A 6 4.20 15.73 15.92
N THR A 7 4.57 14.54 16.44
CA THR A 7 5.12 13.45 15.63
C THR A 7 4.07 12.38 15.29
N ILE A 8 2.83 12.54 15.76
CA ILE A 8 1.73 11.65 15.40
C ILE A 8 1.46 11.79 13.90
N ALA A 9 1.29 10.66 13.20
CA ALA A 9 1.11 10.56 11.75
C ALA A 9 2.23 11.20 10.89
N CYS A 10 3.42 11.42 11.45
CA CYS A 10 4.53 12.02 10.70
C CYS A 10 5.08 11.11 9.59
N GLY A 11 4.97 9.78 9.71
CA GLY A 11 5.43 8.83 8.68
C GLY A 11 4.73 9.06 7.34
N PRO A 12 3.43 8.82 7.23
CA PRO A 12 2.66 9.06 6.01
C PRO A 12 2.75 10.50 5.51
N THR A 13 2.74 11.50 6.42
CA THR A 13 2.89 12.92 6.06
C THR A 13 4.21 13.18 5.34
N ASN A 14 5.30 12.61 5.84
CA ASN A 14 6.61 12.77 5.23
C ASN A 14 6.72 12.09 3.87
N SER A 15 6.13 10.90 3.72
CA SER A 15 6.07 10.18 2.44
C SER A 15 5.31 11.01 1.39
N ILE A 16 4.13 11.53 1.74
CA ILE A 16 3.32 12.37 0.85
C ILE A 16 4.07 13.65 0.47
N ARG A 17 4.71 14.34 1.43
CA ARG A 17 5.53 15.54 1.14
C ARG A 17 6.76 15.21 0.31
N GLY A 18 7.43 14.11 0.60
CA GLY A 18 8.58 13.63 -0.18
C GLY A 18 8.18 13.32 -1.63
N ALA A 19 7.05 12.66 -1.84
CA ALA A 19 6.51 12.38 -3.17
C ALA A 19 6.25 13.67 -3.96
N SER A 20 5.58 14.67 -3.33
CA SER A 20 5.36 15.98 -3.92
C SER A 20 6.67 16.63 -4.37
N TYR A 21 7.66 16.64 -3.49
CA TYR A 21 8.96 17.27 -3.77
C TYR A 21 9.70 16.58 -4.92
N LEU A 22 9.76 15.24 -4.90
CA LEU A 22 10.48 14.45 -5.91
C LEU A 22 9.78 14.45 -7.28
N ALA A 23 8.46 14.38 -7.29
CA ALA A 23 7.67 14.38 -8.52
C ALA A 23 7.43 15.80 -9.09
N GLY A 24 7.67 16.85 -8.31
CA GLY A 24 7.40 18.22 -8.71
C GLY A 24 5.90 18.54 -8.85
N LEU A 25 5.04 17.72 -8.23
CA LEU A 25 3.58 17.84 -8.33
C LEU A 25 3.02 18.54 -7.08
N LYS A 26 2.01 19.37 -7.30
CA LYS A 26 1.29 20.06 -6.24
C LYS A 26 -0.03 19.37 -5.88
N ASP A 27 -0.69 18.80 -6.88
CA ASP A 27 -1.98 18.14 -6.74
C ASP A 27 -1.85 16.72 -7.27
N ALA A 28 -2.04 15.73 -6.41
CA ALA A 28 -1.95 14.31 -6.73
C ALA A 28 -2.56 13.46 -5.60
N VAL A 29 -2.89 12.22 -5.91
CA VAL A 29 -3.03 11.16 -4.92
C VAL A 29 -1.67 10.49 -4.76
N VAL A 30 -1.21 10.34 -3.54
CA VAL A 30 0.02 9.60 -3.22
C VAL A 30 -0.37 8.26 -2.61
N LEU A 31 0.14 7.19 -3.19
CA LEU A 31 -0.01 5.83 -2.71
C LEU A 31 1.35 5.33 -2.22
N ASP A 32 1.53 5.26 -0.91
CA ASP A 32 2.74 4.74 -0.26
C ASP A 32 2.55 3.27 0.09
N VAL A 33 3.20 2.41 -0.68
CA VAL A 33 3.07 0.95 -0.55
C VAL A 33 4.23 0.42 0.27
N GLY A 34 3.92 0.03 1.50
CA GLY A 34 4.88 -0.59 2.42
C GLY A 34 4.93 -2.12 2.31
N GLY A 35 5.54 -2.74 3.31
CA GLY A 35 5.58 -4.21 3.42
C GLY A 35 4.28 -4.82 3.94
N THR A 36 3.48 -4.07 4.70
CA THR A 36 2.27 -4.57 5.39
C THR A 36 1.01 -3.82 4.96
N THR A 37 1.11 -2.52 4.80
CA THR A 37 0.00 -1.61 4.49
C THR A 37 0.35 -0.73 3.31
N SER A 38 -0.68 -0.20 2.69
CA SER A 38 -0.58 0.93 1.77
C SER A 38 -1.36 2.11 2.33
N ASP A 39 -0.71 3.26 2.35
CA ASP A 39 -1.27 4.52 2.83
C ASP A 39 -1.58 5.43 1.64
N ILE A 40 -2.83 5.90 1.54
CA ILE A 40 -3.30 6.76 0.48
C ILE A 40 -3.59 8.14 1.06
N GLY A 41 -2.97 9.17 0.51
CA GLY A 41 -3.20 10.55 0.88
C GLY A 41 -3.31 11.46 -0.33
N VAL A 42 -3.89 12.63 -0.14
CA VAL A 42 -4.09 13.61 -1.20
C VAL A 42 -3.21 14.83 -0.98
N LEU A 43 -2.53 15.25 -2.03
CA LEU A 43 -1.83 16.54 -2.10
C LEU A 43 -2.77 17.61 -2.65
N VAL A 44 -2.76 18.74 -1.98
CA VAL A 44 -3.41 19.97 -2.44
C VAL A 44 -2.43 21.11 -2.27
N ASP A 45 -2.13 21.82 -3.35
CA ASP A 45 -1.11 22.90 -3.37
C ASP A 45 0.27 22.47 -2.79
N GLY A 46 0.63 21.19 -2.98
CA GLY A 46 1.89 20.62 -2.52
C GLY A 46 1.92 20.24 -1.03
N PHE A 47 0.78 20.28 -0.33
CA PHE A 47 0.64 19.88 1.07
C PHE A 47 -0.34 18.71 1.21
N PRO A 48 -0.12 17.80 2.17
CA PRO A 48 -1.11 16.79 2.49
C PRO A 48 -2.44 17.45 2.88
N ARG A 49 -3.53 16.99 2.27
CA ARG A 49 -4.88 17.42 2.66
C ARG A 49 -5.11 17.09 4.13
N GLU A 50 -5.66 18.03 4.87
CA GLU A 50 -5.99 17.82 6.28
C GLU A 50 -7.40 17.27 6.44
N SER A 51 -7.59 16.36 7.39
CA SER A 51 -8.91 15.89 7.79
C SER A 51 -9.70 17.02 8.42
N SER A 52 -10.95 17.17 8.00
CA SER A 52 -11.89 18.13 8.61
C SER A 52 -12.51 17.62 9.92
N LEU A 53 -12.33 16.34 10.22
CA LEU A 53 -12.90 15.69 11.40
C LEU A 53 -11.87 15.55 12.51
N ALA A 54 -12.34 15.61 13.75
CA ALA A 54 -11.53 15.26 14.90
C ALA A 54 -11.11 13.77 14.80
N VAL A 55 -9.82 13.51 14.95
CA VAL A 55 -9.26 12.17 14.83
C VAL A 55 -9.10 11.57 16.23
N ASP A 56 -9.51 10.31 16.36
CA ASP A 56 -9.29 9.53 17.58
C ASP A 56 -7.91 8.87 17.51
N VAL A 57 -7.09 9.09 18.53
CA VAL A 57 -5.75 8.52 18.62
C VAL A 57 -5.65 7.74 19.93
N GLY A 58 -5.57 6.42 19.81
CA GLY A 58 -5.46 5.54 20.98
C GLY A 58 -6.66 5.66 21.94
N GLY A 59 -7.88 5.85 21.43
CA GLY A 59 -9.10 6.04 22.21
C GLY A 59 -9.28 7.44 22.78
N VAL A 60 -8.41 8.39 22.41
CA VAL A 60 -8.52 9.79 22.81
C VAL A 60 -8.89 10.65 21.62
N ARG A 61 -10.04 11.30 21.71
CA ARG A 61 -10.47 12.25 20.68
C ARG A 61 -9.58 13.49 20.71
N THR A 62 -8.94 13.76 19.58
CA THR A 62 -8.05 14.92 19.43
C THR A 62 -8.67 15.97 18.51
N ASN A 63 -8.25 17.22 18.67
CA ASN A 63 -8.60 18.32 17.77
C ASN A 63 -7.40 18.73 16.89
N PHE A 64 -6.40 17.86 16.75
CA PHE A 64 -5.28 18.15 15.87
C PHE A 64 -5.72 18.08 14.43
N ARG A 65 -5.15 18.96 13.62
CA ARG A 65 -5.18 18.82 12.18
C ARG A 65 -4.27 17.68 11.78
N MET A 66 -4.85 16.58 11.38
CA MET A 66 -4.13 15.42 10.89
C MET A 66 -4.27 15.31 9.38
N PRO A 67 -3.29 14.75 8.69
CA PRO A 67 -3.45 14.46 7.28
C PRO A 67 -4.62 13.51 7.07
N ASP A 68 -5.39 13.75 6.04
CA ASP A 68 -6.48 12.88 5.61
C ASP A 68 -5.84 11.70 4.85
N ILE A 69 -5.81 10.54 5.49
CA ILE A 69 -5.14 9.33 5.00
C ILE A 69 -6.06 8.13 5.18
N VAL A 70 -6.14 7.31 4.16
CA VAL A 70 -6.73 5.98 4.20
C VAL A 70 -5.63 4.95 4.15
N SER A 71 -5.61 4.03 5.12
CA SER A 71 -4.70 2.89 5.16
C SER A 71 -5.46 1.61 4.84
N ILE A 72 -4.90 0.78 3.96
CA ILE A 72 -5.42 -0.54 3.62
C ILE A 72 -4.38 -1.61 3.95
N GLY A 73 -4.84 -2.79 4.37
CA GLY A 73 -3.99 -3.93 4.75
C GLY A 73 -3.43 -4.68 3.53
N VAL A 74 -2.89 -3.95 2.56
CA VAL A 74 -2.23 -4.49 1.36
C VAL A 74 -0.84 -3.91 1.27
N GLY A 75 0.17 -4.76 1.19
CA GLY A 75 1.57 -4.39 1.06
C GLY A 75 2.38 -5.57 0.53
N GLY A 76 3.68 -5.42 0.32
CA GLY A 76 4.53 -6.45 -0.27
C GLY A 76 4.55 -7.80 0.46
N GLY A 77 4.36 -7.79 1.78
CA GLY A 77 4.29 -9.00 2.61
C GLY A 77 2.87 -9.50 2.89
N SER A 78 1.84 -8.91 2.30
CA SER A 78 0.46 -9.35 2.51
C SER A 78 0.25 -10.78 2.04
N LEU A 79 -0.41 -11.59 2.87
CA LEU A 79 -0.69 -12.99 2.56
C LEU A 79 -1.77 -13.10 1.50
N VAL A 80 -1.54 -13.99 0.56
CA VAL A 80 -2.49 -14.38 -0.48
C VAL A 80 -3.09 -15.74 -0.13
N ARG A 81 -4.41 -15.84 -0.16
CA ARG A 81 -5.11 -17.11 0.09
C ARG A 81 -6.18 -17.34 -0.96
N GLU A 82 -6.25 -18.56 -1.45
CA GLU A 82 -7.35 -19.02 -2.28
C GLU A 82 -8.35 -19.79 -1.41
N GLN A 83 -9.62 -19.45 -1.54
CA GLN A 83 -10.72 -20.11 -0.86
C GLN A 83 -11.20 -21.33 -1.69
N PRO A 84 -11.89 -22.31 -1.06
CA PRO A 84 -12.36 -23.50 -1.78
C PRO A 84 -13.31 -23.22 -2.96
N ASP A 85 -13.99 -22.08 -2.94
CA ASP A 85 -14.85 -21.57 -4.03
C ASP A 85 -14.07 -20.85 -5.13
N GLY A 86 -12.74 -20.82 -5.04
CA GLY A 86 -11.86 -20.12 -5.96
C GLY A 86 -11.77 -18.62 -5.70
N PHE A 87 -12.34 -18.09 -4.62
CA PHE A 87 -12.20 -16.69 -4.26
C PHE A 87 -10.77 -16.42 -3.76
N VAL A 88 -10.22 -15.27 -4.12
CA VAL A 88 -8.89 -14.87 -3.68
C VAL A 88 -8.99 -13.73 -2.67
N THR A 89 -8.27 -13.88 -1.56
CA THR A 89 -8.10 -12.82 -0.56
C THR A 89 -6.65 -12.37 -0.51
N VAL A 90 -6.46 -11.06 -0.32
CA VAL A 90 -5.16 -10.41 -0.17
C VAL A 90 -5.17 -9.60 1.11
N GLY A 91 -4.25 -9.92 2.03
CA GLY A 91 -4.24 -9.29 3.36
C GLY A 91 -5.51 -9.56 4.18
N PRO A 92 -5.76 -8.80 5.26
CA PRO A 92 -4.85 -7.84 5.89
C PRO A 92 -3.66 -8.50 6.61
N ASP A 93 -3.68 -9.83 6.78
CA ASP A 93 -2.55 -10.55 7.37
C ASP A 93 -1.30 -10.38 6.52
N SER A 94 -0.15 -10.24 7.17
CA SER A 94 1.13 -10.03 6.50
C SER A 94 2.27 -10.70 7.24
N VAL A 95 3.28 -11.15 6.51
CA VAL A 95 4.55 -11.60 7.09
C VAL A 95 5.40 -10.43 7.63
N GLY A 96 5.06 -9.21 7.22
CA GLY A 96 5.74 -7.99 7.68
C GLY A 96 7.24 -8.03 7.41
N TYR A 97 8.05 -7.69 8.41
CA TYR A 97 9.52 -7.65 8.31
C TYR A 97 10.15 -9.03 8.09
N ARG A 98 9.41 -10.13 8.30
CA ARG A 98 9.90 -11.50 8.09
C ARG A 98 9.80 -11.96 6.63
N ILE A 99 9.52 -11.06 5.71
CA ILE A 99 9.34 -11.39 4.29
C ILE A 99 10.51 -12.20 3.71
N THR A 100 11.74 -11.86 4.07
CA THR A 100 12.95 -12.57 3.60
C THR A 100 13.13 -13.99 4.18
N GLN A 101 12.31 -14.35 5.16
CA GLN A 101 12.34 -15.67 5.80
C GLN A 101 11.09 -16.48 5.46
N GLU A 102 9.95 -15.82 5.29
CA GLU A 102 8.66 -16.49 5.18
C GLU A 102 8.09 -16.52 3.76
N ALA A 103 8.40 -15.54 2.89
CA ALA A 103 7.88 -15.54 1.53
C ALA A 103 8.52 -16.62 0.66
N LEU A 104 7.73 -17.17 -0.28
CA LEU A 104 8.16 -18.27 -1.15
C LEU A 104 9.43 -17.92 -1.96
N VAL A 105 9.47 -16.73 -2.53
CA VAL A 105 10.59 -16.25 -3.36
C VAL A 105 11.93 -16.23 -2.63
N PHE A 106 11.91 -16.17 -1.28
CA PHE A 106 13.09 -16.27 -0.43
C PHE A 106 13.28 -17.66 0.18
N GLY A 107 12.44 -18.65 -0.19
CA GLY A 107 12.52 -20.02 0.28
C GLY A 107 11.70 -20.33 1.53
N GLY A 108 10.81 -19.40 1.92
CA GLY A 108 9.80 -19.62 2.94
C GLY A 108 8.63 -20.46 2.46
N THR A 109 7.54 -20.44 3.23
CA THR A 109 6.36 -21.27 2.99
C THR A 109 5.07 -20.47 2.81
N GLN A 110 5.14 -19.14 2.92
CA GLN A 110 3.98 -18.26 2.83
C GLN A 110 3.91 -17.64 1.43
N LEU A 111 2.73 -17.69 0.83
CA LEU A 111 2.46 -17.00 -0.42
C LEU A 111 2.12 -15.53 -0.13
N THR A 112 2.91 -14.62 -0.68
CA THR A 112 2.78 -13.17 -0.49
C THR A 112 2.53 -12.44 -1.81
N THR A 113 2.11 -11.19 -1.73
CA THR A 113 1.97 -10.33 -2.91
C THR A 113 3.28 -10.10 -3.65
N THR A 114 4.42 -10.10 -2.94
CA THR A 114 5.75 -10.04 -3.58
C THR A 114 6.02 -11.27 -4.44
N ASP A 115 5.62 -12.47 -3.99
CA ASP A 115 5.75 -13.69 -4.79
C ASP A 115 4.95 -13.61 -6.09
N ILE A 116 3.76 -13.03 -6.03
CA ILE A 116 2.91 -12.78 -7.20
C ILE A 116 3.58 -11.82 -8.18
N ALA A 117 4.11 -10.70 -7.68
CA ALA A 117 4.81 -9.72 -8.52
C ALA A 117 6.04 -10.35 -9.22
N VAL A 118 6.82 -11.18 -8.52
CA VAL A 118 7.94 -11.91 -9.12
C VAL A 118 7.46 -12.95 -10.13
N ARG A 119 6.40 -13.71 -9.83
CA ARG A 119 5.84 -14.71 -10.73
C ARG A 119 5.38 -14.09 -12.06
N LEU A 120 4.82 -12.89 -12.03
CA LEU A 120 4.38 -12.14 -13.20
C LEU A 120 5.50 -11.35 -13.90
N GLY A 121 6.69 -11.31 -13.32
CA GLY A 121 7.85 -10.62 -13.90
C GLY A 121 7.88 -9.11 -13.61
N HIS A 122 7.02 -8.60 -12.73
CA HIS A 122 6.98 -7.18 -12.33
C HIS A 122 8.09 -6.81 -11.35
N ALA A 123 8.74 -7.81 -10.73
CA ALA A 123 9.84 -7.60 -9.80
C ALA A 123 10.95 -8.62 -9.96
N GLN A 124 12.18 -8.19 -9.66
CA GLN A 124 13.37 -9.05 -9.65
C GLN A 124 13.96 -9.08 -8.24
N VAL A 125 13.31 -9.82 -7.35
CA VAL A 125 13.75 -10.01 -5.95
C VAL A 125 13.72 -11.48 -5.58
N GLY A 126 14.64 -11.91 -4.72
CA GLY A 126 14.76 -13.32 -4.32
C GLY A 126 15.12 -14.26 -5.49
N ASP A 127 14.59 -15.47 -5.44
CA ASP A 127 14.80 -16.51 -6.43
C ASP A 127 13.48 -16.81 -7.20
N PRO A 128 13.35 -16.35 -8.46
CA PRO A 128 12.14 -16.56 -9.25
C PRO A 128 11.78 -18.02 -9.48
N SER A 129 12.76 -18.94 -9.43
CA SER A 129 12.51 -20.39 -9.63
C SER A 129 11.59 -20.95 -8.55
N LYS A 130 11.60 -20.37 -7.36
CA LYS A 130 10.77 -20.80 -6.23
C LYS A 130 9.28 -20.50 -6.39
N VAL A 131 8.94 -19.57 -7.26
CA VAL A 131 7.55 -19.17 -7.57
C VAL A 131 7.10 -19.59 -8.97
N ALA A 132 7.99 -20.20 -9.75
CA ALA A 132 7.71 -20.63 -11.14
C ALA A 132 6.57 -21.66 -11.22
N HIS A 133 6.33 -22.43 -10.15
CA HIS A 133 5.26 -23.43 -10.07
C HIS A 133 3.86 -22.81 -9.88
N LEU A 134 3.76 -21.54 -9.51
CA LEU A 134 2.47 -20.87 -9.35
C LEU A 134 1.80 -20.72 -10.72
N ASP A 135 0.51 -21.04 -10.77
CA ASP A 135 -0.28 -20.87 -11.97
C ASP A 135 -0.34 -19.40 -12.38
N GLN A 136 -0.17 -19.13 -13.67
CA GLN A 136 -0.14 -17.76 -14.17
C GLN A 136 -1.50 -17.08 -14.07
N ALA A 137 -2.57 -17.78 -14.41
CA ALA A 137 -3.92 -17.23 -14.35
C ALA A 137 -4.33 -16.90 -12.90
N PHE A 138 -3.91 -17.74 -11.95
CA PHE A 138 -4.06 -17.46 -10.53
C PHE A 138 -3.29 -16.20 -10.12
N ALA A 139 -2.02 -16.06 -10.53
CA ALA A 139 -1.21 -14.89 -10.22
C ALA A 139 -1.81 -13.60 -10.81
N GLU A 140 -2.31 -13.65 -12.04
CA GLU A 140 -3.01 -12.52 -12.68
C GLU A 140 -4.29 -12.14 -11.93
N LYS A 141 -5.08 -13.14 -11.48
CA LYS A 141 -6.28 -12.92 -10.67
C LYS A 141 -5.97 -12.22 -9.34
N VAL A 142 -4.89 -12.64 -8.67
CA VAL A 142 -4.43 -11.96 -7.43
C VAL A 142 -4.03 -10.52 -7.72
N TYR A 143 -3.28 -10.31 -8.79
CA TYR A 143 -2.81 -8.98 -9.18
C TYR A 143 -3.98 -8.04 -9.51
N GLN A 144 -4.99 -8.53 -10.23
CA GLN A 144 -6.23 -7.80 -10.46
C GLN A 144 -6.94 -7.45 -9.14
N LYS A 145 -6.99 -8.41 -8.19
CA LYS A 145 -7.60 -8.16 -6.86
C LYS A 145 -6.88 -7.07 -6.07
N ILE A 146 -5.55 -7.00 -6.16
CA ILE A 146 -4.78 -5.90 -5.58
C ILE A 146 -5.21 -4.57 -6.21
N GLY A 147 -5.31 -4.51 -7.53
CA GLY A 147 -5.78 -3.32 -8.26
C GLY A 147 -7.16 -2.85 -7.82
N GLU A 148 -8.11 -3.77 -7.66
CA GLU A 148 -9.45 -3.46 -7.16
C GLU A 148 -9.42 -2.82 -5.76
N LEU A 149 -8.67 -3.43 -4.82
CA LEU A 149 -8.56 -2.92 -3.44
C LEU A 149 -7.93 -1.52 -3.38
N VAL A 150 -6.91 -1.30 -4.20
CA VAL A 150 -6.25 0.01 -4.31
C VAL A 150 -7.17 1.04 -4.95
N SER A 151 -7.85 0.70 -6.04
CA SER A 151 -8.78 1.59 -6.73
C SER A 151 -9.93 2.01 -5.83
N GLU A 152 -10.52 1.08 -5.09
CA GLU A 152 -11.56 1.38 -4.10
C GLU A 152 -11.05 2.36 -3.02
N ALA A 153 -9.81 2.19 -2.56
CA ALA A 153 -9.23 3.05 -1.54
C ALA A 153 -8.92 4.45 -2.09
N ILE A 154 -8.43 4.56 -3.34
CA ILE A 154 -8.23 5.83 -4.04
C ILE A 154 -9.56 6.55 -4.23
N ASP A 155 -10.61 5.85 -4.65
CA ASP A 155 -11.94 6.45 -4.88
C ASP A 155 -12.54 7.03 -3.60
N ARG A 156 -12.28 6.43 -2.43
CA ARG A 156 -12.68 7.00 -1.13
C ARG A 156 -11.99 8.33 -0.83
N MET A 157 -10.81 8.56 -1.39
CA MET A 157 -10.04 9.80 -1.19
C MET A 157 -10.39 10.89 -2.19
N LYS A 158 -10.98 10.53 -3.33
CA LYS A 158 -11.39 11.49 -4.37
C LYS A 158 -12.57 12.32 -3.89
N THR A 159 -12.55 13.59 -4.23
CA THR A 159 -13.66 14.54 -3.97
C THR A 159 -14.45 14.87 -5.24
N SER A 160 -14.01 14.35 -6.39
CA SER A 160 -14.67 14.52 -7.69
C SER A 160 -14.48 13.26 -8.55
N SER A 161 -15.26 13.14 -9.60
CA SER A 161 -15.13 12.07 -10.60
C SER A 161 -14.04 12.33 -11.64
N ALA A 162 -13.30 13.43 -11.53
CA ALA A 162 -12.22 13.75 -12.46
C ALA A 162 -11.05 12.77 -12.32
N ASP A 163 -10.33 12.59 -13.41
CA ASP A 163 -9.06 11.85 -13.39
C ASP A 163 -8.07 12.55 -12.48
N VAL A 164 -7.34 11.74 -11.71
CA VAL A 164 -6.31 12.22 -10.79
C VAL A 164 -4.97 11.59 -11.13
N THR A 165 -3.91 12.36 -10.99
CA THR A 165 -2.57 11.81 -11.06
C THR A 165 -2.28 11.03 -9.78
N VAL A 166 -1.85 9.78 -9.92
CA VAL A 166 -1.42 8.94 -8.80
C VAL A 166 0.10 8.85 -8.80
N VAL A 167 0.72 9.14 -7.66
CA VAL A 167 2.17 8.98 -7.45
C VAL A 167 2.38 7.76 -6.56
N LEU A 168 3.07 6.76 -7.09
CA LEU A 168 3.44 5.56 -6.36
C LEU A 168 4.78 5.78 -5.65
N VAL A 169 4.83 5.45 -4.38
CA VAL A 169 6.05 5.45 -3.56
C VAL A 169 6.08 4.21 -2.67
N GLY A 170 7.22 4.00 -2.01
CA GLY A 170 7.41 2.85 -1.14
C GLY A 170 7.95 1.61 -1.84
N GLY A 171 8.66 0.76 -1.09
CA GLY A 171 9.30 -0.45 -1.61
C GLY A 171 8.33 -1.53 -2.08
N GLY A 172 7.06 -1.47 -1.66
CA GLY A 172 6.01 -2.38 -2.09
C GLY A 172 5.32 -1.98 -3.40
N SER A 173 5.67 -0.86 -4.01
CA SER A 173 5.04 -0.39 -5.26
C SER A 173 5.07 -1.40 -6.40
N ILE A 174 6.00 -2.33 -6.38
CA ILE A 174 6.13 -3.45 -7.33
C ILE A 174 4.88 -4.34 -7.43
N ILE A 175 4.00 -4.31 -6.42
CA ILE A 175 2.78 -5.13 -6.41
C ILE A 175 1.58 -4.41 -7.03
N ILE A 176 1.71 -3.15 -7.39
CA ILE A 176 0.59 -2.33 -7.88
C ILE A 176 0.49 -2.43 -9.40
N PRO A 177 -0.69 -2.76 -9.96
CA PRO A 177 -0.94 -2.68 -11.39
C PRO A 177 -0.73 -1.26 -11.95
N GLU A 178 -0.14 -1.16 -13.15
CA GLU A 178 0.01 0.09 -13.89
C GLU A 178 -1.33 0.59 -14.44
#